data_273ef5faa8fbd318b7ad589357ed1a2b
#
_entry.id   273ef5faa8fbd318b7ad589357ed1a2b
#
_cell.length_a   1.000
_cell.length_b   1.000
_cell.length_c   1.000
_cell.angle_alpha   90.00
_cell.angle_beta   90.00
_cell.angle_gamma   90.00
#
_symmetry.space_group_name_H-M   'P 1'
#
loop_
_entity.id
_entity.type
_entity.pdbx_description
1 polymer ?
#
loop_
_entity_poly.entity_id
_entity_poly.type
_entity_poly.pdbx_seq_one_letter_code
_entity_poly.pdbx_strand_id
1 'polypeptide(L)'
;MVMGCETSQKRTADCKALLDYGFANYSVVRPGLKEGRTVAVNLGKAASVPVELTERREILVDKAKRTSLSAKVELAPSVPAPVEKGQRVGTISVYSGERMLIQLPLVAAQAVAKLTFGDVFAIVLRSVCMAKKQTA
;
A
#
# COMPACT_ATOMS: atom_id res chain seq x y z
N MET A 1 -0.74 -1.97 33.23
CA MET A 1 -1.18 -1.99 34.63
C MET A 1 0.08 -1.86 35.47
N VAL A 2 0.19 -0.85 36.33
CA VAL A 2 1.36 -0.64 37.20
C VAL A 2 0.99 -1.15 38.59
N MET A 3 1.73 -2.12 39.06
CA MET A 3 1.56 -2.77 40.37
C MET A 3 2.80 -2.58 41.24
N GLY A 4 2.65 -2.67 42.56
CA GLY A 4 3.77 -2.61 43.50
C GLY A 4 4.12 -1.22 44.03
N CYS A 5 3.31 -0.20 43.77
CA CYS A 5 3.49 1.12 44.35
C CYS A 5 2.83 1.24 45.72
N GLU A 6 3.55 1.81 46.68
CA GLU A 6 3.06 1.96 48.06
C GLU A 6 1.93 2.99 48.19
N THR A 7 1.89 4.02 47.30
CA THR A 7 0.88 5.08 47.35
C THR A 7 0.31 5.39 45.97
N SER A 8 -0.92 5.91 45.93
CA SER A 8 -1.59 6.32 44.69
C SER A 8 -0.85 7.44 43.95
N GLN A 9 -0.26 8.37 44.68
CA GLN A 9 0.54 9.47 44.09
C GLN A 9 1.80 8.97 43.42
N LYS A 10 2.52 8.00 44.03
CA LYS A 10 3.71 7.38 43.49
C LYS A 10 3.37 6.58 42.20
N ARG A 11 2.25 5.88 42.19
CA ARG A 11 1.73 5.19 41.00
C ARG A 11 1.48 6.13 39.85
N THR A 12 0.86 7.28 40.12
CA THR A 12 0.57 8.28 39.07
C THR A 12 1.88 8.89 38.53
N ALA A 13 2.85 9.16 39.38
CA ALA A 13 4.15 9.69 38.99
C ALA A 13 4.93 8.67 38.12
N ASP A 14 4.94 7.41 38.50
CA ASP A 14 5.61 6.32 37.78
C ASP A 14 4.93 6.07 36.42
N CYS A 15 3.60 6.10 36.38
CA CYS A 15 2.85 6.00 35.12
C CYS A 15 3.18 7.15 34.17
N LYS A 16 3.25 8.38 34.69
CA LYS A 16 3.60 9.56 33.91
C LYS A 16 5.02 9.43 33.36
N ALA A 17 5.99 9.06 34.19
CA ALA A 17 7.38 8.87 33.78
C ALA A 17 7.52 7.81 32.69
N LEU A 18 6.81 6.68 32.79
CA LEU A 18 6.79 5.64 31.76
C LEU A 18 6.17 6.10 30.44
N LEU A 19 5.08 6.85 30.51
CA LEU A 19 4.44 7.45 29.33
C LEU A 19 5.36 8.48 28.67
N ASP A 20 5.95 9.36 29.45
CA ASP A 20 6.88 10.37 28.93
C ASP A 20 8.11 9.70 28.27
N TYR A 21 8.64 8.63 28.88
CA TYR A 21 9.70 7.82 28.27
C TYR A 21 9.25 7.19 26.95
N GLY A 22 8.07 6.59 26.93
CA GLY A 22 7.50 6.00 25.72
C GLY A 22 7.33 7.02 24.60
N PHE A 23 6.73 8.16 24.90
CA PHE A 23 6.53 9.23 23.91
C PHE A 23 7.84 9.93 23.50
N ALA A 24 8.84 9.99 24.37
CA ALA A 24 10.15 10.55 24.03
C ALA A 24 10.93 9.68 23.06
N ASN A 25 10.93 8.35 23.27
CA ASN A 25 11.80 7.43 22.55
C ASN A 25 11.13 6.73 21.36
N TYR A 26 9.82 6.56 21.39
CA TYR A 26 9.10 5.82 20.34
C TYR A 26 8.17 6.73 19.53
N SER A 27 7.96 6.36 18.29
CA SER A 27 6.95 6.96 17.43
C SER A 27 6.21 5.91 16.63
N VAL A 28 4.94 6.17 16.39
CA VAL A 28 4.12 5.34 15.50
C VAL A 28 4.33 5.81 14.08
N VAL A 29 4.73 4.91 13.21
CA VAL A 29 4.87 5.16 11.78
C VAL A 29 3.84 4.34 11.04
N ARG A 30 3.11 5.01 10.15
CA ARG A 30 2.15 4.37 9.24
C ARG A 30 2.81 4.25 7.88
N PRO A 31 3.24 3.05 7.46
CA PRO A 31 3.73 2.88 6.10
C PRO A 31 2.55 3.13 5.16
N GLY A 32 2.65 4.18 4.37
CA GLY A 32 1.67 4.55 3.36
C GLY A 32 2.23 4.30 1.96
N LEU A 33 1.38 3.87 1.04
CA LEU A 33 1.69 3.98 -0.37
C LEU A 33 1.63 5.46 -0.78
N LYS A 34 2.58 5.90 -1.58
CA LYS A 34 2.41 7.17 -2.30
C LYS A 34 1.18 7.03 -3.20
N GLU A 35 0.26 7.95 -3.08
CA GLU A 35 -0.96 7.98 -3.89
C GLU A 35 -0.63 7.93 -5.38
N GLY A 36 -1.50 7.27 -6.15
CA GLY A 36 -1.37 7.20 -7.60
C GLY A 36 -0.53 6.04 -8.14
N ARG A 37 -0.12 5.05 -7.32
CA ARG A 37 0.52 3.85 -7.85
C ARG A 37 -0.51 2.94 -8.51
N THR A 38 -0.21 2.58 -9.75
CA THR A 38 -1.02 1.67 -10.57
C THR A 38 -0.17 0.53 -11.09
N VAL A 39 -0.80 -0.60 -11.34
CA VAL A 39 -0.20 -1.77 -12.01
C VAL A 39 -0.86 -1.93 -13.37
N ALA A 40 -0.06 -2.19 -14.40
CA ALA A 40 -0.57 -2.45 -15.74
C ALA A 40 -1.38 -3.76 -15.78
N VAL A 41 -2.51 -3.73 -16.46
CA VAL A 41 -3.37 -4.91 -16.65
C VAL A 41 -3.33 -5.33 -18.12
N ASN A 42 -2.86 -6.55 -18.36
CA ASN A 42 -2.82 -7.11 -19.69
C ASN A 42 -4.17 -7.72 -20.05
N LEU A 43 -4.68 -7.42 -21.25
CA LEU A 43 -5.96 -7.92 -21.76
C LEU A 43 -7.18 -7.55 -20.91
N GLY A 44 -7.08 -6.46 -20.13
CA GLY A 44 -8.17 -5.92 -19.33
C GLY A 44 -8.90 -4.79 -20.02
N LYS A 45 -10.17 -4.55 -19.65
CA LYS A 45 -10.94 -3.38 -20.08
C LYS A 45 -10.33 -2.05 -19.62
N ALA A 46 -9.54 -2.08 -18.56
CA ALA A 46 -8.72 -0.97 -18.10
C ALA A 46 -7.24 -1.29 -18.30
N ALA A 47 -6.46 -0.33 -18.76
CA ALA A 47 -5.02 -0.48 -18.98
C ALA A 47 -4.22 -0.61 -17.68
N SER A 48 -4.74 -0.10 -16.57
CA SER A 48 -4.10 -0.15 -15.26
C SER A 48 -5.14 -0.21 -14.15
N VAL A 49 -4.73 -0.74 -13.00
CA VAL A 49 -5.54 -0.82 -11.78
C VAL A 49 -4.83 -0.08 -10.65
N PRO A 50 -5.53 0.77 -9.88
CA PRO A 50 -4.96 1.39 -8.69
C PRO A 50 -4.69 0.33 -7.62
N VAL A 51 -3.62 0.54 -6.86
CA VAL A 51 -3.16 -0.39 -5.83
C VAL A 51 -3.41 0.21 -4.46
N GLU A 52 -3.92 -0.60 -3.55
CA GLU A 52 -4.16 -0.24 -2.15
C GLU A 52 -3.46 -1.21 -1.19
N LEU A 53 -3.25 -0.74 0.03
CA LEU A 53 -2.81 -1.59 1.13
C LEU A 53 -4.00 -2.35 1.70
N THR A 54 -3.88 -3.66 1.85
CA THR A 54 -4.92 -4.51 2.48
C THR A 54 -5.16 -4.12 3.93
N GLU A 55 -4.08 -3.81 4.64
CA GLU A 55 -4.13 -3.46 6.05
C GLU A 55 -3.28 -2.22 6.32
N ARG A 56 -3.86 -1.27 7.03
CA ARG A 56 -3.13 -0.12 7.58
C ARG A 56 -2.57 -0.53 8.94
N ARG A 57 -1.37 -1.10 8.96
CA ARG A 57 -0.70 -1.44 10.21
C ARG A 57 0.16 -0.28 10.68
N GLU A 58 0.03 0.02 11.95
CA GLU A 58 0.90 0.97 12.63
C GLU A 58 2.11 0.22 13.18
N ILE A 59 3.30 0.78 12.95
CA ILE A 59 4.55 0.20 13.42
C ILE A 59 5.12 1.14 14.46
N LEU A 60 5.42 0.59 15.64
CA LEU A 60 6.15 1.30 16.68
C LEU A 60 7.65 1.23 16.37
N VAL A 61 8.28 2.38 16.24
CA VAL A 61 9.70 2.47 15.88
C VAL A 61 10.40 3.45 16.82
N ASP A 62 11.65 3.17 17.17
CA ASP A 62 12.51 4.10 17.85
C ASP A 62 12.67 5.40 17.05
N LYS A 63 12.48 6.54 17.68
CA LYS A 63 12.67 7.84 17.03
C LYS A 63 14.07 8.02 16.45
N ALA A 64 15.08 7.48 17.10
CA ALA A 64 16.45 7.50 16.61
C ALA A 64 16.62 6.73 15.28
N LYS A 65 15.83 5.67 15.07
CA LYS A 65 15.86 4.85 13.87
C LYS A 65 14.88 5.30 12.78
N ARG A 66 14.05 6.30 13.06
CA ARG A 66 13.07 6.82 12.10
C ARG A 66 13.71 7.33 10.81
N THR A 67 14.90 7.91 10.89
CA THR A 67 15.65 8.43 9.73
C THR A 67 16.20 7.32 8.83
N SER A 68 16.41 6.11 9.37
CA SER A 68 16.89 4.95 8.63
C SER A 68 15.77 4.04 8.10
N LEU A 69 14.52 4.48 8.20
CA LEU A 69 13.40 3.74 7.64
C LEU A 69 13.38 3.89 6.12
N SER A 70 13.38 2.77 5.44
CA SER A 70 13.18 2.68 4.00
C SER A 70 12.01 1.75 3.67
N ALA A 71 11.20 2.16 2.70
CA ALA A 71 10.11 1.35 2.19
C ALA A 71 10.43 0.91 0.77
N LYS A 72 10.56 -0.38 0.57
CA LYS A 72 10.73 -0.99 -0.75
C LYS A 72 9.38 -1.51 -1.22
N VAL A 73 8.94 -1.04 -2.37
CA VAL A 73 7.68 -1.46 -2.98
C VAL A 73 8.01 -2.34 -4.17
N GLU A 74 7.55 -3.58 -4.11
CA GLU A 74 7.67 -4.55 -5.19
C GLU A 74 6.28 -4.77 -5.78
N LEU A 75 6.07 -4.27 -6.99
CA LEU A 75 4.84 -4.45 -7.75
C LEU A 75 5.11 -5.40 -8.91
N ALA A 76 4.13 -6.23 -9.23
CA ALA A 76 4.17 -6.99 -10.48
C ALA A 76 4.21 -6.00 -11.66
N PRO A 77 5.05 -6.22 -12.66
CA PRO A 77 5.15 -5.33 -13.83
C PRO A 77 3.83 -5.26 -14.59
N SER A 78 3.09 -6.36 -14.61
CA SER A 78 1.75 -6.45 -15.18
C SER A 78 0.98 -7.62 -14.58
N VAL A 79 -0.34 -7.53 -14.59
CA VAL A 79 -1.23 -8.59 -14.13
C VAL A 79 -2.18 -8.95 -15.27
N PRO A 80 -2.35 -10.25 -15.60
CA PRO A 80 -3.31 -10.65 -16.60
C PRO A 80 -4.74 -10.46 -16.10
N ALA A 81 -5.62 -9.97 -16.95
CA ALA A 81 -7.04 -9.91 -16.64
C ALA A 81 -7.69 -11.32 -16.71
N PRO A 82 -8.74 -11.60 -15.93
CA PRO A 82 -9.44 -10.70 -15.02
C PRO A 82 -8.68 -10.42 -13.71
N VAL A 83 -8.78 -9.21 -13.20
CA VAL A 83 -8.27 -8.83 -11.88
C VAL A 83 -9.44 -8.59 -10.95
N GLU A 84 -9.45 -9.26 -9.82
CA GLU A 84 -10.50 -9.08 -8.81
C GLU A 84 -10.09 -7.99 -7.80
N LYS A 85 -11.10 -7.31 -7.25
CA LYS A 85 -10.86 -6.39 -6.15
C LYS A 85 -10.32 -7.15 -4.94
N GLY A 86 -9.20 -6.70 -4.38
CA GLY A 86 -8.52 -7.38 -3.28
C GLY A 86 -7.50 -8.43 -3.74
N GLN A 87 -7.31 -8.63 -5.04
CA GLN A 87 -6.28 -9.52 -5.55
C GLN A 87 -4.88 -8.96 -5.28
N ARG A 88 -3.99 -9.81 -4.77
CA ARG A 88 -2.60 -9.43 -4.48
C ARG A 88 -1.86 -9.11 -5.79
N VAL A 89 -1.33 -7.90 -5.87
CA VAL A 89 -0.59 -7.39 -7.05
C VAL A 89 0.84 -6.98 -6.72
N GLY A 90 1.20 -7.01 -5.45
CA GLY A 90 2.54 -6.66 -5.02
C GLY A 90 2.73 -6.78 -3.52
N THR A 91 3.83 -6.21 -3.06
CA THR A 91 4.20 -6.21 -1.64
C THR A 91 4.98 -4.94 -1.32
N ILE A 92 4.73 -4.36 -0.16
CA ILE A 92 5.56 -3.33 0.43
C ILE A 92 6.33 -3.89 1.61
N SER A 93 7.65 -3.75 1.60
CA SER A 93 8.53 -4.15 2.68
C SER A 93 9.13 -2.91 3.33
N VAL A 94 9.01 -2.81 4.64
CA VAL A 94 9.57 -1.71 5.42
C VAL A 94 10.81 -2.20 6.14
N TYR A 95 11.92 -1.52 5.93
CA TYR A 95 13.22 -1.81 6.52
C TYR A 95 13.64 -0.72 7.48
N SER A 96 14.35 -1.10 8.53
CA SER A 96 15.12 -0.19 9.39
C SER A 96 16.59 -0.55 9.27
N GLY A 97 17.34 0.22 8.47
CA GLY A 97 18.67 -0.16 8.05
C GLY A 97 18.64 -1.46 7.22
N GLU A 98 19.31 -2.50 7.67
CA GLU A 98 19.34 -3.82 7.02
C GLU A 98 18.24 -4.78 7.52
N ARG A 99 17.53 -4.41 8.59
CA ARG A 99 16.51 -5.28 9.20
C ARG A 99 15.13 -5.01 8.62
N MET A 100 14.50 -6.03 8.06
CA MET A 100 13.10 -5.99 7.67
C MET A 100 12.19 -5.96 8.91
N LEU A 101 11.36 -4.93 9.01
CA LEU A 101 10.41 -4.75 10.12
C LEU A 101 9.08 -5.41 9.83
N ILE A 102 8.52 -5.12 8.66
CA ILE A 102 7.21 -5.65 8.25
C ILE A 102 7.11 -5.74 6.74
N GLN A 103 6.31 -6.69 6.30
CA GLN A 103 5.94 -6.88 4.92
C GLN A 103 4.42 -6.90 4.81
N LEU A 104 3.87 -6.03 3.96
CA LEU A 104 2.42 -5.89 3.77
C LEU A 104 2.06 -6.19 2.32
N PRO A 105 1.00 -6.98 2.07
CA PRO A 105 0.53 -7.24 0.72
C PRO A 105 -0.18 -6.02 0.15
N LEU A 106 0.07 -5.78 -1.12
CA LEU A 106 -0.60 -4.78 -1.94
C LEU A 106 -1.63 -5.46 -2.82
N VAL A 107 -2.82 -4.88 -2.85
CA VAL A 107 -3.96 -5.45 -3.55
C VAL A 107 -4.55 -4.46 -4.55
N ALA A 108 -5.25 -5.00 -5.53
CA ALA A 108 -6.01 -4.21 -6.49
C ALA A 108 -7.19 -3.53 -5.80
N ALA A 109 -7.29 -2.21 -5.92
CA ALA A 109 -8.38 -1.42 -5.36
C ALA A 109 -9.70 -1.61 -6.13
N GLN A 110 -9.60 -2.00 -7.40
CA GLN A 110 -10.75 -2.19 -8.29
C GLN A 110 -10.64 -3.48 -9.07
N ALA A 111 -11.79 -4.04 -9.42
CA ALA A 111 -11.85 -5.17 -10.34
C ALA A 111 -11.72 -4.70 -11.80
N VAL A 112 -10.97 -5.45 -12.60
CA VAL A 112 -10.83 -5.22 -14.04
C VAL A 112 -11.25 -6.48 -14.79
N ALA A 113 -12.33 -6.37 -15.55
CA ALA A 113 -12.80 -7.48 -16.38
C ALA A 113 -11.87 -7.69 -17.58
N LYS A 114 -11.82 -8.92 -18.04
CA LYS A 114 -11.11 -9.30 -19.28
C LYS A 114 -11.79 -8.68 -20.50
N LEU A 115 -10.99 -8.25 -21.45
CA LEU A 115 -11.47 -7.84 -22.78
C LEU A 115 -12.11 -9.04 -23.47
N THR A 116 -13.33 -8.87 -23.94
CA THR A 116 -14.00 -9.85 -24.79
C THR A 116 -13.69 -9.57 -26.28
N PHE A 117 -13.84 -10.59 -27.11
CA PHE A 117 -13.67 -10.44 -28.56
C PHE A 117 -14.50 -9.27 -29.14
N GLY A 118 -15.72 -9.09 -28.63
CA GLY A 118 -16.58 -7.98 -29.03
C GLY A 118 -15.99 -6.61 -28.69
N ASP A 119 -15.35 -6.49 -27.54
CA ASP A 119 -14.70 -5.23 -27.11
C ASP A 119 -13.50 -4.90 -28.00
N VAL A 120 -12.67 -5.91 -28.31
CA VAL A 120 -11.50 -5.78 -29.20
C VAL A 120 -11.96 -5.41 -30.62
N PHE A 121 -13.00 -6.07 -31.13
CA PHE A 121 -13.57 -5.80 -32.45
C PHE A 121 -14.15 -4.38 -32.53
N ALA A 122 -14.85 -3.94 -31.48
CA ALA A 122 -15.38 -2.57 -31.42
C ALA A 122 -14.25 -1.52 -31.40
N ILE A 123 -13.14 -1.77 -30.70
CA ILE A 123 -11.97 -0.87 -30.67
C ILE A 123 -11.33 -0.79 -32.07
N VAL A 124 -11.12 -1.93 -32.70
CA VAL A 124 -10.53 -1.98 -34.05
C VAL A 124 -11.44 -1.31 -35.07
N LEU A 125 -12.74 -1.59 -35.04
CA LEU A 125 -13.72 -0.98 -35.93
C LEU A 125 -13.75 0.56 -35.77
N ARG A 126 -13.73 1.01 -34.51
CA ARG A 126 -13.71 2.45 -34.20
C ARG A 126 -12.42 3.12 -34.67
N SER A 127 -11.28 2.44 -34.53
CA SER A 127 -9.98 2.93 -35.02
C SER A 127 -9.97 3.05 -36.55
N VAL A 128 -10.49 2.05 -37.26
CA VAL A 128 -10.58 2.05 -38.72
C VAL A 128 -11.57 3.12 -39.22
N CYS A 129 -12.72 3.27 -38.56
CA CYS A 129 -13.70 4.29 -38.93
C CYS A 129 -13.22 5.72 -38.69
N MET A 130 -12.40 5.93 -37.63
CA MET A 130 -11.81 7.26 -37.38
C MET A 130 -10.64 7.58 -38.31
N ALA A 131 -9.87 6.58 -38.75
CA ALA A 131 -8.80 6.78 -39.73
C ALA A 131 -9.31 7.25 -41.09
N LYS A 132 -10.57 6.94 -41.45
CA LYS A 132 -11.20 7.38 -42.71
C LYS A 132 -11.64 8.84 -42.74
N LYS A 133 -11.64 9.53 -41.58
CA LYS A 133 -12.08 10.90 -41.48
C LYS A 133 -10.96 11.94 -41.67
N GLN A 134 -9.70 11.49 -41.80
CA GLN A 134 -8.54 12.36 -42.00
C GLN A 134 -8.03 12.44 -43.44
N THR A 135 -8.74 11.84 -44.38
CA THR A 135 -8.36 11.86 -45.80
C THR A 135 -9.38 12.59 -46.66
N ALA A 136 -10.05 13.57 -46.08
CA ALA A 136 -10.93 14.49 -46.82
C ALA A 136 -10.54 15.91 -46.54
#